data_87727e8c2040fa0e3aaa5f0cec9cd52a
#
_entry.id   87727e8c2040fa0e3aaa5f0cec9cd52a
#
_cell.length_a   1.000
_cell.length_b   1.000
_cell.length_c   1.000
_cell.angle_alpha   90.00
_cell.angle_beta   90.00
_cell.angle_gamma   90.00
#
_symmetry.space_group_name_H-M   'P 1'
#
loop_
_entity.id
_entity.type
_entity.pdbx_description
1 polymer ?
#
loop_
_entity_poly.entity_id
_entity_poly.type
_entity_poly.pdbx_seq_one_letter_code
_entity_poly.pdbx_strand_id
1 'polypeptide(L)'
;MKKKKIIILSIMIIVVALLLEASILKYVNDKNAHRTSKVLLDRVITVLDKNDESRNELIESLKDDYIVRAKAVSYMIDADPAVEYDVNELQKIAKLMAVDEIHLFDDQGTIYSGSAPKYFGYNFDSGAQMEYFKPMLKNKSLT
;
A
#
# COMPACT_ATOMS: atom_id res chain seq x y z
N MET A 1 -34.13 -66.25 31.46
CA MET A 1 -33.11 -65.32 31.96
C MET A 1 -31.87 -65.09 31.06
N LYS A 2 -31.30 -66.14 30.43
CA LYS A 2 -30.09 -65.98 29.58
C LYS A 2 -30.28 -65.12 28.34
N LYS A 3 -31.43 -65.24 27.59
CA LYS A 3 -31.68 -64.44 26.38
C LYS A 3 -31.78 -62.95 26.63
N LYS A 4 -32.41 -62.46 27.75
CA LYS A 4 -32.47 -61.07 28.11
C LYS A 4 -31.07 -60.46 28.38
N LYS A 5 -30.15 -61.21 29.03
CA LYS A 5 -28.79 -60.76 29.29
C LYS A 5 -27.96 -60.58 28.02
N ILE A 6 -28.15 -61.49 27.04
CA ILE A 6 -27.46 -61.42 25.74
C ILE A 6 -27.93 -60.16 24.97
N ILE A 7 -29.22 -59.88 24.95
CA ILE A 7 -29.79 -58.70 24.27
C ILE A 7 -29.23 -57.39 24.90
N ILE A 8 -29.21 -57.34 26.22
CA ILE A 8 -28.67 -56.16 26.94
C ILE A 8 -27.18 -55.95 26.62
N LEU A 9 -26.42 -57.03 26.62
CA LEU A 9 -25.00 -56.99 26.28
C LEU A 9 -24.77 -56.53 24.84
N SER A 10 -25.55 -57.01 23.89
CA SER A 10 -25.48 -56.57 22.47
C SER A 10 -25.79 -55.09 22.30
N ILE A 11 -26.83 -54.58 22.98
CA ILE A 11 -27.20 -53.19 22.97
C ILE A 11 -26.06 -52.33 23.55
N MET A 12 -25.45 -52.77 24.64
CA MET A 12 -24.35 -52.05 25.29
C MET A 12 -23.12 -51.96 24.38
N ILE A 13 -22.80 -53.02 23.65
CA ILE A 13 -21.69 -53.04 22.67
C ILE A 13 -21.97 -52.05 21.52
N ILE A 14 -23.20 -52.00 21.01
CA ILE A 14 -23.58 -51.08 19.94
C ILE A 14 -23.47 -49.63 20.43
N VAL A 15 -23.94 -49.31 21.62
CA VAL A 15 -23.83 -48.00 22.20
C VAL A 15 -22.37 -47.57 22.37
N VAL A 16 -21.51 -48.45 22.86
CA VAL A 16 -20.09 -48.14 23.01
C VAL A 16 -19.42 -47.92 21.64
N ALA A 17 -19.78 -48.72 20.63
CA ALA A 17 -19.26 -48.54 19.28
C ALA A 17 -19.64 -47.15 18.69
N LEU A 18 -20.91 -46.75 18.84
CA LEU A 18 -21.39 -45.44 18.36
C LEU A 18 -20.70 -44.27 19.08
N LEU A 19 -20.44 -44.41 20.39
CA LEU A 19 -19.72 -43.37 21.15
C LEU A 19 -18.25 -43.26 20.68
N LEU A 20 -17.59 -44.39 20.37
CA LEU A 20 -16.26 -44.37 19.82
C LEU A 20 -16.21 -43.74 18.43
N GLU A 21 -17.14 -44.08 17.55
CA GLU A 21 -17.24 -43.45 16.22
C GLU A 21 -17.45 -41.94 16.32
N ALA A 22 -18.36 -41.48 17.16
CA ALA A 22 -18.61 -40.04 17.37
C ALA A 22 -17.36 -39.33 17.90
N SER A 23 -16.61 -39.96 18.80
CA SER A 23 -15.36 -39.41 19.35
C SER A 23 -14.27 -39.30 18.30
N ILE A 24 -14.12 -40.29 17.46
CA ILE A 24 -13.15 -40.32 16.35
C ILE A 24 -13.50 -39.25 15.31
N LEU A 25 -14.77 -39.18 14.91
CA LEU A 25 -15.26 -38.13 13.97
C LEU A 25 -15.00 -36.74 14.48
N LYS A 26 -15.30 -36.47 15.76
CA LYS A 26 -15.02 -35.19 16.37
C LYS A 26 -13.54 -34.86 16.34
N TYR A 27 -12.67 -35.79 16.74
CA TYR A 27 -11.22 -35.60 16.74
C TYR A 27 -10.67 -35.29 15.33
N VAL A 28 -11.11 -36.04 14.32
CA VAL A 28 -10.69 -35.85 12.93
C VAL A 28 -11.18 -34.50 12.41
N ASN A 29 -12.42 -34.14 12.72
CA ASN A 29 -12.99 -32.85 12.28
C ASN A 29 -12.26 -31.66 12.91
N ASP A 30 -11.99 -31.70 14.22
CA ASP A 30 -11.25 -30.66 14.92
C ASP A 30 -9.83 -30.50 14.37
N LYS A 31 -9.15 -31.64 14.13
CA LYS A 31 -7.80 -31.62 13.53
C LYS A 31 -7.79 -31.05 12.12
N ASN A 32 -8.77 -31.40 11.30
CA ASN A 32 -8.90 -30.87 9.93
C ASN A 32 -9.24 -29.37 9.95
N ALA A 33 -10.13 -28.94 10.84
CA ALA A 33 -10.48 -27.52 11.01
C ALA A 33 -9.24 -26.68 11.38
N HIS A 34 -8.45 -27.14 12.37
CA HIS A 34 -7.21 -26.47 12.75
C HIS A 34 -6.19 -26.40 11.61
N ARG A 35 -6.01 -27.50 10.87
CA ARG A 35 -5.10 -27.55 9.72
C ARG A 35 -5.54 -26.59 8.62
N THR A 36 -6.83 -26.60 8.28
CA THR A 36 -7.39 -25.71 7.26
C THR A 36 -7.26 -24.25 7.68
N SER A 37 -7.59 -23.91 8.93
CA SER A 37 -7.45 -22.56 9.46
C SER A 37 -6.01 -22.08 9.40
N LYS A 38 -5.04 -22.91 9.77
CA LYS A 38 -3.62 -22.57 9.68
C LYS A 38 -3.19 -22.29 8.23
N VAL A 39 -3.55 -23.18 7.30
CA VAL A 39 -3.21 -23.00 5.87
C VAL A 39 -3.85 -21.72 5.30
N LEU A 40 -5.09 -21.41 5.69
CA LEU A 40 -5.75 -20.18 5.26
C LEU A 40 -5.04 -18.94 5.83
N LEU A 41 -4.68 -18.97 7.12
CA LEU A 41 -3.96 -17.88 7.76
C LEU A 41 -2.59 -17.64 7.09
N ASP A 42 -1.82 -18.69 6.87
CA ASP A 42 -0.52 -18.61 6.19
C ASP A 42 -0.67 -18.03 4.77
N ARG A 43 -1.72 -18.41 4.04
CA ARG A 43 -2.02 -17.83 2.72
C ARG A 43 -2.38 -16.35 2.80
N VAL A 44 -3.20 -15.95 3.77
CA VAL A 44 -3.58 -14.54 3.96
C VAL A 44 -2.33 -13.71 4.26
N ILE A 45 -1.47 -14.17 5.17
CA ILE A 45 -0.21 -13.48 5.50
C ILE A 45 0.65 -13.35 4.23
N THR A 46 0.86 -14.44 3.49
CA THR A 46 1.65 -14.41 2.25
C THR A 46 1.10 -13.44 1.21
N VAL A 47 -0.23 -13.35 1.07
CA VAL A 47 -0.88 -12.39 0.15
C VAL A 47 -0.69 -10.96 0.61
N LEU A 48 -0.78 -10.70 1.92
CA LEU A 48 -0.56 -9.37 2.49
C LEU A 48 0.89 -8.92 2.30
N ASP A 49 1.86 -9.78 2.63
CA ASP A 49 3.29 -9.48 2.45
C ASP A 49 3.62 -9.17 0.98
N LYS A 50 3.11 -9.99 0.06
CA LYS A 50 3.32 -9.79 -1.37
C LYS A 50 2.65 -8.50 -1.89
N ASN A 51 1.50 -8.14 -1.34
CA ASN A 51 0.81 -6.91 -1.69
C ASN A 51 1.59 -5.67 -1.20
N ASP A 52 2.15 -5.74 0.02
CA ASP A 52 2.99 -4.67 0.56
C ASP A 52 4.29 -4.50 -0.23
N GLU A 53 4.94 -5.60 -0.64
CA GLU A 53 6.11 -5.57 -1.52
C GLU A 53 5.79 -4.91 -2.87
N SER A 54 4.73 -5.36 -3.55
CA SER A 54 4.29 -4.80 -4.83
C SER A 54 3.91 -3.32 -4.73
N ARG A 55 3.31 -2.91 -3.60
CA ARG A 55 3.00 -1.51 -3.33
C ARG A 55 4.26 -0.66 -3.19
N ASN A 56 5.27 -1.17 -2.49
CA ASN A 56 6.53 -0.47 -2.30
C ASN A 56 7.30 -0.33 -3.63
N GLU A 57 7.35 -1.39 -4.45
CA GLU A 57 7.92 -1.34 -5.79
C GLU A 57 7.23 -0.28 -6.68
N LEU A 58 5.89 -0.23 -6.63
CA LEU A 58 5.12 0.78 -7.35
C LEU A 58 5.44 2.20 -6.88
N ILE A 59 5.54 2.42 -5.55
CA ILE A 59 5.89 3.72 -4.99
C ILE A 59 7.27 4.17 -5.46
N GLU A 60 8.27 3.28 -5.43
CA GLU A 60 9.62 3.63 -5.91
C GLU A 60 9.64 3.91 -7.42
N SER A 61 8.93 3.11 -8.22
CA SER A 61 8.78 3.39 -9.66
C SER A 61 8.12 4.73 -9.94
N LEU A 62 7.10 5.11 -9.17
CA LEU A 62 6.44 6.40 -9.31
C LEU A 62 7.38 7.56 -8.91
N LYS A 63 8.17 7.40 -7.86
CA LYS A 63 9.17 8.42 -7.47
C LYS A 63 10.18 8.67 -8.58
N ASP A 64 10.72 7.60 -9.16
CA ASP A 64 11.68 7.70 -10.26
C ASP A 64 11.08 8.42 -11.48
N ASP A 65 9.85 8.10 -11.85
CA ASP A 65 9.13 8.75 -12.93
C ASP A 65 8.91 10.26 -12.66
N TYR A 66 8.52 10.61 -11.44
CA TYR A 66 8.35 12.02 -11.05
C TYR A 66 9.68 12.78 -11.05
N ILE A 67 10.77 12.16 -10.63
CA ILE A 67 12.12 12.78 -10.69
C ILE A 67 12.50 13.06 -12.15
N VAL A 68 12.27 12.13 -13.06
CA VAL A 68 12.54 12.34 -14.49
C VAL A 68 11.73 13.50 -15.05
N ARG A 69 10.43 13.59 -14.70
CA ARG A 69 9.56 14.69 -15.13
C ARG A 69 10.02 16.03 -14.55
N ALA A 70 10.38 16.06 -13.26
CA ALA A 70 10.90 17.28 -12.61
C ALA A 70 12.18 17.78 -13.30
N LYS A 71 13.12 16.88 -13.61
CA LYS A 71 14.34 17.22 -14.37
C LYS A 71 14.03 17.75 -15.77
N ALA A 72 13.05 17.17 -16.46
CA ALA A 72 12.62 17.66 -17.77
C ALA A 72 12.04 19.08 -17.69
N VAL A 73 11.21 19.36 -16.68
CA VAL A 73 10.67 20.69 -16.42
C VAL A 73 11.79 21.69 -16.10
N SER A 74 12.73 21.32 -15.21
CA SER A 74 13.89 22.17 -14.89
C SER A 74 14.70 22.50 -16.14
N TYR A 75 14.97 21.51 -16.99
CA TYR A 75 15.66 21.74 -18.24
C TYR A 75 14.93 22.70 -19.20
N MET A 76 13.59 22.59 -19.27
CA MET A 76 12.79 23.52 -20.10
C MET A 76 12.86 24.96 -19.58
N ILE A 77 12.82 25.14 -18.26
CA ILE A 77 12.94 26.46 -17.63
C ILE A 77 14.35 27.04 -17.84
N ASP A 78 15.40 26.23 -17.68
CA ASP A 78 16.78 26.63 -17.93
C ASP A 78 17.01 27.04 -19.41
N ALA A 79 16.32 26.39 -20.33
CA ALA A 79 16.42 26.70 -21.76
C ALA A 79 15.67 28.00 -22.14
N ASP A 80 14.59 28.33 -21.44
CA ASP A 80 13.83 29.58 -21.60
C ASP A 80 13.38 30.12 -20.24
N PRO A 81 14.17 30.96 -19.58
CA PRO A 81 13.84 31.53 -18.26
C PRO A 81 12.54 32.36 -18.21
N ALA A 82 12.00 32.78 -19.35
CA ALA A 82 10.71 33.49 -19.37
C ALA A 82 9.56 32.59 -18.95
N VAL A 83 9.68 31.27 -19.17
CA VAL A 83 8.72 30.23 -18.77
C VAL A 83 8.53 30.17 -17.26
N GLU A 84 9.58 30.49 -16.50
CA GLU A 84 9.59 30.42 -15.03
C GLU A 84 8.44 31.24 -14.39
N TYR A 85 8.09 32.36 -15.01
CA TYR A 85 7.07 33.30 -14.49
C TYR A 85 5.77 33.28 -15.30
N ASP A 86 5.69 32.47 -16.37
CA ASP A 86 4.48 32.34 -17.19
C ASP A 86 3.60 31.17 -16.71
N VAL A 87 2.58 31.52 -15.92
CA VAL A 87 1.60 30.54 -15.39
C VAL A 87 0.94 29.73 -16.51
N ASN A 88 0.63 30.35 -17.65
CA ASN A 88 -0.05 29.66 -18.76
C ASN A 88 0.89 28.65 -19.43
N GLU A 89 2.15 29.00 -19.59
CA GLU A 89 3.15 28.10 -20.15
C GLU A 89 3.45 26.94 -19.19
N LEU A 90 3.61 27.21 -17.90
CA LEU A 90 3.75 26.17 -16.87
C LEU A 90 2.54 25.24 -16.80
N GLN A 91 1.33 25.73 -17.04
CA GLN A 91 0.12 24.88 -17.15
C GLN A 91 0.16 23.97 -18.38
N LYS A 92 0.66 24.45 -19.52
CA LYS A 92 0.83 23.61 -20.70
C LYS A 92 1.89 22.54 -20.49
N ILE A 93 3.00 22.90 -19.85
CA ILE A 93 4.07 21.97 -19.49
C ILE A 93 3.54 20.91 -18.49
N ALA A 94 2.77 21.31 -17.48
CA ALA A 94 2.16 20.36 -16.55
C ALA A 94 1.29 19.32 -17.29
N LYS A 95 0.46 19.78 -18.21
CA LYS A 95 -0.35 18.87 -19.06
C LYS A 95 0.52 17.95 -19.93
N LEU A 96 1.58 18.49 -20.54
CA LEU A 96 2.50 17.71 -21.37
C LEU A 96 3.22 16.62 -20.57
N MET A 97 3.63 16.95 -19.35
CA MET A 97 4.31 16.04 -18.43
C MET A 97 3.34 15.11 -17.68
N ALA A 98 2.03 15.23 -17.90
CA ALA A 98 0.99 14.48 -17.19
C ALA A 98 1.15 14.57 -15.65
N VAL A 99 1.41 15.78 -15.16
CA VAL A 99 1.40 16.12 -13.74
C VAL A 99 0.28 17.12 -13.44
N ASP A 100 -0.25 17.08 -12.23
CA ASP A 100 -1.37 17.93 -11.85
C ASP A 100 -0.95 19.40 -11.74
N GLU A 101 0.17 19.67 -11.08
CA GLU A 101 0.66 21.01 -10.82
C GLU A 101 2.19 21.03 -10.81
N ILE A 102 2.77 22.18 -11.19
CA ILE A 102 4.20 22.48 -11.09
C ILE A 102 4.34 23.61 -10.09
N HIS A 103 5.22 23.46 -9.11
CA HIS A 103 5.57 24.48 -8.13
C HIS A 103 7.07 24.72 -8.14
N LEU A 104 7.45 25.99 -8.25
CA LEU A 104 8.83 26.43 -8.16
C LEU A 104 9.06 27.07 -6.80
N PHE A 105 10.10 26.61 -6.10
CA PHE A 105 10.42 27.05 -4.76
C PHE A 105 11.70 27.89 -4.76
N ASP A 106 11.69 28.93 -3.94
CA ASP A 106 12.92 29.64 -3.63
C ASP A 106 13.81 28.87 -2.65
N ASP A 107 14.96 29.42 -2.33
CA ASP A 107 15.93 28.83 -1.40
C ASP A 107 15.44 28.82 0.06
N GLN A 108 14.34 29.50 0.38
CA GLN A 108 13.66 29.47 1.66
C GLN A 108 12.51 28.47 1.69
N GLY A 109 12.23 27.78 0.56
CA GLY A 109 11.15 26.83 0.44
C GLY A 109 9.77 27.45 0.29
N THR A 110 9.70 28.68 -0.24
CA THR A 110 8.45 29.36 -0.55
C THR A 110 8.13 29.18 -2.02
N ILE A 111 6.87 28.89 -2.35
CA ILE A 111 6.40 28.81 -3.73
C ILE A 111 6.33 30.22 -4.29
N TYR A 112 7.25 30.56 -5.19
CA TYR A 112 7.29 31.87 -5.83
C TYR A 112 6.68 31.87 -7.23
N SER A 113 6.61 30.72 -7.89
CA SER A 113 6.01 30.55 -9.21
C SER A 113 5.47 29.13 -9.40
N GLY A 114 4.71 28.91 -10.49
CA GLY A 114 4.16 27.59 -10.79
C GLY A 114 2.90 27.66 -11.64
N SER A 115 2.35 26.48 -11.95
CA SER A 115 1.11 26.35 -12.74
C SER A 115 -0.16 26.66 -11.95
N ALA A 116 -0.08 26.78 -10.62
CA ALA A 116 -1.22 27.00 -9.72
C ALA A 116 -1.02 28.22 -8.80
N PRO A 117 -1.39 29.43 -9.25
CA PRO A 117 -1.15 30.67 -8.51
C PRO A 117 -1.76 30.74 -7.12
N LYS A 118 -2.79 29.92 -6.84
CA LYS A 118 -3.44 29.85 -5.52
C LYS A 118 -2.49 29.45 -4.38
N TYR A 119 -1.34 28.86 -4.69
CA TYR A 119 -0.34 28.42 -3.72
C TYR A 119 0.88 29.36 -3.61
N PHE A 120 0.92 30.43 -4.37
CA PHE A 120 2.03 31.38 -4.28
C PHE A 120 2.13 31.98 -2.87
N GLY A 121 3.34 32.00 -2.33
CA GLY A 121 3.62 32.38 -0.96
C GLY A 121 3.48 31.30 0.08
N TYR A 122 3.02 30.10 -0.28
CA TYR A 122 3.03 28.95 0.64
C TYR A 122 4.47 28.51 0.86
N ASN A 123 4.79 28.20 2.12
CA ASN A 123 6.10 27.71 2.54
C ASN A 123 5.99 26.24 3.02
N PHE A 124 7.11 25.55 3.10
CA PHE A 124 7.17 24.18 3.65
C PHE A 124 6.61 24.06 5.08
N ASP A 125 6.52 25.16 5.82
CA ASP A 125 5.90 25.19 7.15
C ASP A 125 4.38 25.45 7.11
N SER A 126 3.82 25.70 5.92
CA SER A 126 2.38 26.05 5.77
C SER A 126 1.44 24.84 5.95
N GLY A 127 1.95 23.61 6.10
CA GLY A 127 1.14 22.43 6.36
C GLY A 127 1.94 21.13 6.36
N ALA A 128 1.40 20.12 7.03
CA ALA A 128 2.06 18.82 7.17
C ALA A 128 2.41 18.15 5.83
N GLN A 129 1.68 18.44 4.77
CA GLN A 129 1.94 17.90 3.43
C GLN A 129 3.24 18.47 2.82
N MET A 130 3.64 19.67 3.21
CA MET A 130 4.85 20.34 2.71
C MET A 130 6.11 19.87 3.44
N GLU A 131 5.98 19.24 4.61
CA GLU A 131 7.11 18.78 5.42
C GLU A 131 7.98 17.76 4.70
N TYR A 132 7.41 16.96 3.81
CA TYR A 132 8.13 15.98 3.01
C TYR A 132 9.17 16.61 2.06
N PHE A 133 9.02 17.88 1.71
CA PHE A 133 9.95 18.59 0.81
C PHE A 133 11.12 19.27 1.54
N LYS A 134 11.06 19.41 2.87
CA LYS A 134 12.16 20.03 3.67
C LYS A 134 13.54 19.44 3.43
N PRO A 135 13.71 18.11 3.25
CA PRO A 135 15.04 17.55 2.94
C PRO A 135 15.63 18.05 1.61
N MET A 136 14.80 18.43 0.63
CA MET A 136 15.25 18.90 -0.68
C MET A 136 15.98 20.25 -0.58
N LEU A 137 15.61 21.12 0.37
CA LEU A 137 16.32 22.38 0.61
C LEU A 137 17.77 22.17 1.11
N LYS A 138 18.02 21.08 1.81
CA LYS A 138 19.35 20.77 2.36
C LYS A 138 20.24 20.02 1.38
N ASN A 139 19.64 19.33 0.42
CA ASN A 139 20.35 18.48 -0.51
C ASN A 139 20.04 18.86 -1.96
N LYS A 140 20.73 19.92 -2.44
CA LYS A 140 20.60 20.42 -3.81
C LYS A 140 21.00 19.40 -4.90
N SER A 141 21.55 18.24 -4.53
CA SER A 141 21.86 17.15 -5.47
C SER A 141 20.67 16.25 -5.80
N LEU A 142 19.50 16.49 -5.18
CA LEU A 142 18.25 15.81 -5.52
C LEU A 142 17.45 16.52 -6.62
N THR A 143 17.98 17.61 -7.16
CA THR A 143 17.48 18.31 -8.34
C THR A 143 18.23 17.92 -9.58
#